data_a5fafd01442560ec7681df2991f205a3
#
_entry.id   a5fafd01442560ec7681df2991f205a3
#
_cell.length_a   1.000
_cell.length_b   1.000
_cell.length_c   1.000
_cell.angle_alpha   90.00
_cell.angle_beta   90.00
_cell.angle_gamma   90.00
#
_symmetry.space_group_name_H-M   'P 1'
#
loop_
_entity.id
_entity.type
_entity.pdbx_description
1 polymer ?
#
loop_
_entity_poly.entity_id
_entity_poly.type
_entity_poly.pdbx_seq_one_letter_code
_entity_poly.pdbx_strand_id
1 'polypeptide(L)'
;MKVSVDVVVVGGGAAGIAAAKAAARAGVKTLLLEREERLGGVLDQCIHPGFGLHRYREELTGPEFAFRLLSELERTKAEVVTGATVLAVRPGPELLVASEKGLIKVQARALVWAAGARERPFGPLLIPGTRPTGIFTAGLAQKLVNIHGLLPGKRALIMGSGDIGLIMARRLHLEGMEVVGVAEIKPFPGGLLRNVVQCLEDFGIPLFLRHTVAKIHGHKRLSGVTLMEVDEQGQPIPDTEKFFALDTLVLSVGLIPEVRPLEPFFPQGVMVNNLFQSAVPWIFFAGNALTVFDLVDTVARIGEEAGRNAARYAQEKPPKPKAVPLRKGQNVSVLVPHEVIPGEPAHLFLRVPRPLSRATIRVADVYAKNQVSLRPAEMVEIALPPEATAELAKFPQAEVEVIPA
;
A
#
# COMPACT_ATOMS: atom_id res chain seq x y z
N MET A 1 -21.59 -8.29 22.84
CA MET A 1 -20.49 -8.21 23.83
C MET A 1 -19.89 -6.80 23.82
N LYS A 2 -19.39 -6.28 24.97
CA LYS A 2 -18.72 -4.97 25.04
C LYS A 2 -17.28 -5.17 25.55
N VAL A 3 -16.30 -4.61 24.88
CA VAL A 3 -14.86 -4.68 25.21
C VAL A 3 -14.34 -3.26 25.36
N SER A 4 -13.49 -3.01 26.38
CA SER A 4 -12.83 -1.71 26.58
C SER A 4 -11.32 -1.89 26.61
N VAL A 5 -10.62 -1.07 25.81
CA VAL A 5 -9.16 -1.09 25.67
C VAL A 5 -8.61 0.34 25.57
N ASP A 6 -7.30 0.52 25.71
CA ASP A 6 -6.68 1.82 25.51
C ASP A 6 -6.43 2.08 24.03
N VAL A 7 -5.87 1.08 23.33
CA VAL A 7 -5.58 1.17 21.88
C VAL A 7 -6.22 0.00 21.16
N VAL A 8 -6.99 0.27 20.12
CA VAL A 8 -7.44 -0.73 19.15
C VAL A 8 -6.68 -0.56 17.84
N VAL A 9 -6.18 -1.66 17.30
CA VAL A 9 -5.50 -1.72 16.00
C VAL A 9 -6.38 -2.51 15.05
N VAL A 10 -6.64 -1.99 13.85
CA VAL A 10 -7.47 -2.65 12.83
C VAL A 10 -6.62 -3.04 11.63
N GLY A 11 -6.57 -4.34 11.36
CA GLY A 11 -5.79 -4.99 10.32
C GLY A 11 -4.54 -5.70 10.86
N GLY A 12 -4.46 -7.00 10.64
CA GLY A 12 -3.41 -7.89 11.12
C GLY A 12 -2.27 -8.16 10.12
N GLY A 13 -2.03 -7.25 9.17
CA GLY A 13 -0.85 -7.26 8.31
C GLY A 13 0.40 -6.69 9.00
N ALA A 14 1.49 -6.51 8.24
CA ALA A 14 2.79 -6.05 8.78
C ALA A 14 2.68 -4.78 9.64
N ALA A 15 1.96 -3.74 9.16
CA ALA A 15 1.79 -2.50 9.89
C ALA A 15 1.02 -2.70 11.20
N GLY A 16 -0.09 -3.46 11.16
CA GLY A 16 -0.93 -3.64 12.33
C GLY A 16 -0.31 -4.52 13.40
N ILE A 17 0.37 -5.61 13.02
CA ILE A 17 1.14 -6.44 13.95
C ILE A 17 2.21 -5.59 14.65
N ALA A 18 2.95 -4.81 13.89
CA ALA A 18 3.99 -3.92 14.41
C ALA A 18 3.41 -2.82 15.32
N ALA A 19 2.24 -2.25 14.96
CA ALA A 19 1.55 -1.24 15.77
C ALA A 19 1.04 -1.82 17.10
N ALA A 20 0.38 -2.98 17.04
CA ALA A 20 -0.15 -3.65 18.24
C ALA A 20 0.99 -4.03 19.21
N LYS A 21 2.11 -4.58 18.66
CA LYS A 21 3.30 -4.86 19.44
C LYS A 21 3.85 -3.60 20.14
N ALA A 22 3.99 -2.51 19.39
CA ALA A 22 4.55 -1.27 19.90
C ALA A 22 3.66 -0.64 20.98
N ALA A 23 2.34 -0.62 20.78
CA ALA A 23 1.39 -0.13 21.75
C ALA A 23 1.40 -0.99 23.05
N ALA A 24 1.36 -2.31 22.91
CA ALA A 24 1.41 -3.20 24.07
C ALA A 24 2.73 -3.09 24.87
N ARG A 25 3.88 -2.89 24.19
CA ARG A 25 5.16 -2.63 24.83
C ARG A 25 5.22 -1.29 25.56
N ALA A 26 4.40 -0.32 25.17
CA ALA A 26 4.22 0.94 25.88
C ALA A 26 3.34 0.81 27.14
N GLY A 27 2.88 -0.42 27.48
CA GLY A 27 2.16 -0.72 28.71
C GLY A 27 0.65 -0.43 28.67
N VAL A 28 0.06 -0.18 27.50
CA VAL A 28 -1.39 0.06 27.35
C VAL A 28 -2.13 -1.21 26.94
N LYS A 29 -3.40 -1.32 27.39
CA LYS A 29 -4.26 -2.42 26.98
C LYS A 29 -4.57 -2.32 25.49
N THR A 30 -4.06 -3.27 24.72
CA THR A 30 -4.07 -3.25 23.24
C THR A 30 -4.88 -4.41 22.69
N LEU A 31 -5.77 -4.12 21.72
CA LEU A 31 -6.54 -5.10 20.96
C LEU A 31 -6.22 -4.99 19.47
N LEU A 32 -5.81 -6.09 18.85
CA LEU A 32 -5.65 -6.21 17.41
C LEU A 32 -6.85 -6.95 16.82
N LEU A 33 -7.52 -6.34 15.85
CA LEU A 33 -8.65 -6.91 15.10
C LEU A 33 -8.21 -7.27 13.68
N GLU A 34 -8.42 -8.52 13.26
CA GLU A 34 -8.17 -8.98 11.89
C GLU A 34 -9.41 -9.67 11.32
N ARG A 35 -9.78 -9.36 10.08
CA ARG A 35 -10.96 -9.94 9.40
C ARG A 35 -10.74 -11.36 8.90
N GLU A 36 -9.51 -11.70 8.49
CA GLU A 36 -9.16 -13.06 8.07
C GLU A 36 -9.00 -13.98 9.31
N GLU A 37 -8.93 -15.27 9.09
CA GLU A 37 -8.75 -16.27 10.16
C GLU A 37 -7.35 -16.23 10.79
N ARG A 38 -6.38 -15.63 10.10
CA ARG A 38 -4.98 -15.57 10.51
C ARG A 38 -4.41 -14.16 10.34
N LEU A 39 -3.43 -13.84 11.16
CA LEU A 39 -2.58 -12.67 10.97
C LEU A 39 -1.54 -12.94 9.87
N GLY A 40 -0.95 -11.87 9.32
CA GLY A 40 0.03 -11.91 8.22
C GLY A 40 -0.40 -11.04 7.05
N GLY A 41 -1.69 -10.97 6.79
CA GLY A 41 -2.27 -10.20 5.68
C GLY A 41 -1.74 -10.68 4.33
N VAL A 42 -1.36 -9.74 3.45
CA VAL A 42 -0.87 -10.06 2.10
C VAL A 42 0.48 -10.79 2.10
N LEU A 43 1.24 -10.74 3.21
CA LEU A 43 2.55 -11.42 3.30
C LEU A 43 2.45 -12.93 3.11
N ASP A 44 1.38 -13.55 3.60
CA ASP A 44 1.20 -15.00 3.50
C ASP A 44 1.16 -15.51 2.05
N GLN A 45 0.73 -14.68 1.11
CA GLN A 45 0.71 -15.03 -0.31
C GLN A 45 1.96 -14.57 -1.09
N CYS A 46 2.86 -13.80 -0.47
CA CYS A 46 4.10 -13.29 -1.08
C CYS A 46 5.26 -14.27 -0.87
N ILE A 47 5.24 -15.42 -1.55
CA ILE A 47 6.22 -16.49 -1.36
C ILE A 47 7.58 -16.26 -2.05
N HIS A 48 7.79 -15.08 -2.65
CA HIS A 48 9.07 -14.66 -3.23
C HIS A 48 9.97 -13.99 -2.19
N PRO A 49 11.31 -13.95 -2.37
CA PRO A 49 12.25 -13.24 -1.51
C PRO A 49 12.17 -11.73 -1.70
N GLY A 50 12.93 -10.99 -0.88
CA GLY A 50 13.08 -9.52 -0.95
C GLY A 50 12.51 -8.78 0.25
N PHE A 51 12.12 -9.47 1.32
CA PHE A 51 11.60 -8.91 2.56
C PHE A 51 12.65 -8.97 3.67
N GLY A 52 12.64 -8.03 4.61
CA GLY A 52 13.41 -8.10 5.85
C GLY A 52 14.85 -7.59 5.81
N LEU A 53 15.36 -7.17 4.65
CA LEU A 53 16.75 -6.71 4.49
C LEU A 53 17.10 -5.53 5.42
N HIS A 54 16.18 -4.59 5.61
CA HIS A 54 16.41 -3.43 6.47
C HIS A 54 16.13 -3.73 7.94
N ARG A 55 15.08 -4.50 8.23
CA ARG A 55 14.64 -4.81 9.59
C ARG A 55 15.45 -5.91 10.24
N TYR A 56 15.63 -7.02 9.52
CA TYR A 56 16.24 -8.25 10.06
C TYR A 56 17.66 -8.51 9.56
N ARG A 57 18.16 -7.70 8.61
CA ARG A 57 19.46 -7.89 7.94
C ARG A 57 19.57 -9.23 7.23
N GLU A 58 18.44 -9.76 6.77
CA GLU A 58 18.29 -11.06 6.17
C GLU A 58 17.23 -11.00 5.08
N GLU A 59 17.45 -11.71 3.99
CA GLU A 59 16.49 -11.80 2.90
C GLU A 59 15.49 -12.90 3.20
N LEU A 60 14.24 -12.54 3.39
CA LEU A 60 13.14 -13.41 3.77
C LEU A 60 12.08 -13.45 2.66
N THR A 61 11.24 -14.50 2.68
CA THR A 61 9.94 -14.49 2.00
C THR A 61 8.89 -13.75 2.83
N GLY A 62 7.74 -13.43 2.23
CA GLY A 62 6.64 -12.79 2.96
C GLY A 62 6.16 -13.59 4.17
N PRO A 63 5.89 -14.93 4.06
CA PRO A 63 5.53 -15.75 5.21
C PRO A 63 6.58 -15.79 6.33
N GLU A 64 7.87 -15.86 5.99
CA GLU A 64 8.95 -15.80 6.99
C GLU A 64 9.00 -14.46 7.71
N PHE A 65 8.82 -13.36 6.97
CA PHE A 65 8.73 -12.02 7.58
C PHE A 65 7.52 -11.91 8.50
N ALA A 66 6.34 -12.40 8.07
CA ALA A 66 5.13 -12.43 8.89
C ALA A 66 5.34 -13.25 10.15
N PHE A 67 5.93 -14.44 10.04
CA PHE A 67 6.23 -15.31 11.18
C PHE A 67 7.10 -14.61 12.23
N ARG A 68 8.15 -13.89 11.80
CA ARG A 68 9.01 -13.13 12.73
C ARG A 68 8.25 -12.02 13.45
N LEU A 69 7.43 -11.26 12.72
CA LEU A 69 6.59 -10.21 13.33
C LEU A 69 5.60 -10.79 14.34
N LEU A 70 4.98 -11.92 14.01
CA LEU A 70 4.05 -12.64 14.89
C LEU A 70 4.75 -13.10 16.16
N SER A 71 5.93 -13.72 16.03
CA SER A 71 6.74 -14.15 17.18
C SER A 71 7.15 -12.98 18.09
N GLU A 72 7.34 -11.78 17.52
CA GLU A 72 7.60 -10.58 18.31
C GLU A 72 6.32 -10.07 19.03
N LEU A 73 5.14 -10.20 18.41
CA LEU A 73 3.84 -9.83 18.99
C LEU A 73 3.46 -10.75 20.15
N GLU A 74 3.63 -12.06 19.99
CA GLU A 74 3.33 -13.09 21.00
C GLU A 74 4.08 -12.88 22.33
N ARG A 75 5.24 -12.20 22.28
CA ARG A 75 6.00 -11.82 23.46
C ARG A 75 5.44 -10.58 24.18
N THR A 76 4.27 -10.09 23.76
CA THR A 76 3.58 -8.94 24.37
C THR A 76 2.25 -9.36 25.00
N LYS A 77 1.57 -8.42 25.66
CA LYS A 77 0.23 -8.61 26.23
C LYS A 77 -0.88 -8.11 25.30
N ALA A 78 -0.61 -7.97 23.99
CA ALA A 78 -1.64 -7.59 23.03
C ALA A 78 -2.68 -8.71 22.91
N GLU A 79 -3.96 -8.36 23.03
CA GLU A 79 -5.06 -9.25 22.72
C GLU A 79 -5.29 -9.28 21.20
N VAL A 80 -5.57 -10.45 20.61
CA VAL A 80 -5.81 -10.62 19.19
C VAL A 80 -7.18 -11.26 18.98
N VAL A 81 -7.97 -10.73 18.04
CA VAL A 81 -9.22 -11.32 17.59
C VAL A 81 -9.19 -11.39 16.06
N THR A 82 -9.17 -12.61 15.53
CA THR A 82 -9.29 -12.92 14.10
C THR A 82 -10.74 -13.20 13.72
N GLY A 83 -11.05 -13.31 12.41
CA GLY A 83 -12.43 -13.44 11.95
C GLY A 83 -13.30 -12.23 12.35
N ALA A 84 -12.70 -11.06 12.56
CA ALA A 84 -13.33 -9.88 13.13
C ALA A 84 -13.33 -8.71 12.16
N THR A 85 -14.48 -8.44 11.55
CA THR A 85 -14.67 -7.36 10.56
C THR A 85 -15.24 -6.11 11.23
N VAL A 86 -14.53 -4.99 11.10
CA VAL A 86 -15.02 -3.68 11.54
C VAL A 86 -16.08 -3.18 10.56
N LEU A 87 -17.32 -3.04 11.04
CA LEU A 87 -18.47 -2.58 10.26
C LEU A 87 -18.63 -1.07 10.28
N ALA A 88 -18.33 -0.44 11.42
CA ALA A 88 -18.47 1.00 11.59
C ALA A 88 -17.53 1.50 12.70
N VAL A 89 -17.11 2.76 12.56
CA VAL A 89 -16.40 3.52 13.58
C VAL A 89 -17.23 4.76 13.91
N ARG A 90 -17.34 5.07 15.20
CA ARG A 90 -18.12 6.19 15.72
C ARG A 90 -17.23 7.11 16.55
N PRO A 91 -17.61 8.40 16.71
CA PRO A 91 -16.90 9.30 17.60
C PRO A 91 -16.83 8.76 19.04
N GLY A 92 -15.71 9.05 19.73
CA GLY A 92 -15.50 8.61 21.11
C GLY A 92 -14.76 7.30 21.32
N PRO A 93 -13.86 6.89 20.49
CA PRO A 93 -13.72 5.86 19.45
C PRO A 93 -14.47 4.56 19.84
N GLU A 94 -15.69 4.42 19.34
CA GLU A 94 -16.49 3.19 19.44
C GLU A 94 -16.46 2.46 18.08
N LEU A 95 -16.08 1.18 18.08
CA LEU A 95 -16.10 0.33 16.89
C LEU A 95 -17.23 -0.72 17.02
N LEU A 96 -17.98 -0.89 15.93
CA LEU A 96 -18.89 -2.01 15.77
C LEU A 96 -18.18 -3.08 14.94
N VAL A 97 -18.03 -4.27 15.49
CA VAL A 97 -17.27 -5.38 14.91
C VAL A 97 -18.16 -6.60 14.76
N ALA A 98 -18.20 -7.21 13.59
CA ALA A 98 -18.79 -8.52 13.36
C ALA A 98 -17.72 -9.58 13.56
N SER A 99 -18.06 -10.65 14.29
CA SER A 99 -17.21 -11.82 14.50
C SER A 99 -18.05 -13.10 14.51
N GLU A 100 -17.43 -14.26 14.50
CA GLU A 100 -18.12 -15.54 14.65
C GLU A 100 -18.97 -15.62 15.92
N LYS A 101 -18.58 -14.91 16.98
CA LYS A 101 -19.30 -14.81 18.25
C LYS A 101 -20.44 -13.77 18.24
N GLY A 102 -20.74 -13.20 17.06
CA GLY A 102 -21.73 -12.14 16.86
C GLY A 102 -21.13 -10.74 16.95
N LEU A 103 -21.98 -9.74 17.23
CA LEU A 103 -21.58 -8.32 17.25
C LEU A 103 -20.84 -7.98 18.55
N ILE A 104 -19.69 -7.34 18.40
CA ILE A 104 -18.85 -6.82 19.48
C ILE A 104 -18.81 -5.30 19.36
N LYS A 105 -19.04 -4.60 20.47
CA LYS A 105 -18.77 -3.16 20.61
C LYS A 105 -17.42 -2.99 21.30
N VAL A 106 -16.48 -2.36 20.62
CA VAL A 106 -15.15 -2.04 21.17
C VAL A 106 -15.11 -0.55 21.48
N GLN A 107 -14.86 -0.22 22.73
CA GLN A 107 -14.59 1.15 23.18
C GLN A 107 -13.10 1.29 23.40
N ALA A 108 -12.46 2.27 22.73
CA ALA A 108 -11.05 2.52 22.87
C ALA A 108 -10.77 3.98 23.28
N ARG A 109 -9.50 4.33 23.52
CA ARG A 109 -9.03 5.71 23.67
C ARG A 109 -8.34 6.20 22.40
N ALA A 110 -7.67 5.28 21.68
CA ALA A 110 -7.05 5.55 20.37
C ALA A 110 -7.27 4.38 19.42
N LEU A 111 -7.28 4.69 18.13
CA LEU A 111 -7.41 3.76 17.01
C LEU A 111 -6.19 3.87 16.10
N VAL A 112 -5.54 2.74 15.81
CA VAL A 112 -4.59 2.64 14.69
C VAL A 112 -5.27 1.91 13.53
N TRP A 113 -5.42 2.59 12.41
CA TRP A 113 -6.00 2.04 11.20
C TRP A 113 -4.89 1.52 10.28
N ALA A 114 -4.77 0.21 10.16
CA ALA A 114 -3.74 -0.52 9.40
C ALA A 114 -4.36 -1.55 8.43
N ALA A 115 -5.56 -1.26 7.91
CA ALA A 115 -6.36 -2.18 7.09
C ALA A 115 -5.78 -2.41 5.68
N GLY A 116 -4.60 -1.84 5.38
CA GLY A 116 -3.92 -2.02 4.10
C GLY A 116 -4.60 -1.31 2.93
N ALA A 117 -4.47 -1.89 1.75
CA ALA A 117 -5.06 -1.38 0.52
C ALA A 117 -5.79 -2.51 -0.21
N ARG A 118 -6.78 -2.15 -0.99
CA ARG A 118 -7.49 -3.06 -1.91
C ARG A 118 -7.08 -2.80 -3.35
N GLU A 119 -7.13 -3.82 -4.15
CA GLU A 119 -6.86 -3.69 -5.58
C GLU A 119 -7.98 -2.93 -6.29
N ARG A 120 -7.61 -2.16 -7.30
CA ARG A 120 -8.59 -1.50 -8.18
C ARG A 120 -9.36 -2.57 -8.95
N PRO A 121 -10.70 -2.64 -8.81
CA PRO A 121 -11.51 -3.66 -9.48
C PRO A 121 -11.70 -3.36 -10.97
N PHE A 122 -12.12 -4.37 -11.74
CA PHE A 122 -12.32 -4.28 -13.19
C PHE A 122 -13.39 -3.24 -13.61
N GLY A 123 -14.50 -3.15 -12.88
CA GLY A 123 -15.65 -2.31 -13.27
C GLY A 123 -15.30 -0.84 -13.57
N PRO A 124 -14.59 -0.13 -12.67
CA PRO A 124 -14.21 1.26 -12.87
C PRO A 124 -13.20 1.53 -14.00
N LEU A 125 -12.60 0.49 -14.60
CA LEU A 125 -11.71 0.66 -15.75
C LEU A 125 -12.47 0.97 -17.04
N LEU A 126 -13.78 0.71 -17.06
CA LEU A 126 -14.70 1.00 -18.18
C LEU A 126 -14.22 0.43 -19.53
N ILE A 127 -13.48 -0.68 -19.51
CA ILE A 127 -13.01 -1.33 -20.74
C ILE A 127 -14.21 -1.86 -21.53
N PRO A 128 -14.36 -1.49 -22.81
CA PRO A 128 -15.44 -1.97 -23.68
C PRO A 128 -15.47 -3.49 -23.84
N GLY A 129 -16.64 -4.04 -24.18
CA GLY A 129 -16.85 -5.46 -24.45
C GLY A 129 -17.72 -6.14 -23.42
N THR A 130 -17.57 -7.45 -23.30
CA THR A 130 -18.38 -8.31 -22.43
C THR A 130 -17.83 -8.35 -20.98
N ARG A 131 -18.55 -9.08 -20.10
CA ARG A 131 -18.14 -9.27 -18.68
C ARG A 131 -18.04 -10.78 -18.37
N PRO A 132 -17.13 -11.52 -19.03
CA PRO A 132 -16.95 -12.95 -18.82
C PRO A 132 -16.20 -13.24 -17.50
N THR A 133 -16.21 -14.50 -17.07
CA THR A 133 -15.23 -14.99 -16.09
C THR A 133 -13.82 -15.03 -16.71
N GLY A 134 -12.76 -15.11 -15.89
CA GLY A 134 -11.36 -15.15 -16.36
C GLY A 134 -10.64 -13.81 -16.21
N ILE A 135 -11.26 -12.81 -15.59
CA ILE A 135 -10.64 -11.52 -15.25
C ILE A 135 -10.42 -11.49 -13.75
N PHE A 136 -9.17 -11.38 -13.33
CA PHE A 136 -8.74 -11.42 -11.93
C PHE A 136 -7.89 -10.21 -11.61
N THR A 137 -7.95 -9.73 -10.38
CA THR A 137 -6.91 -8.83 -9.87
C THR A 137 -5.64 -9.63 -9.57
N ALA A 138 -4.48 -8.98 -9.58
CA ALA A 138 -3.18 -9.65 -9.41
C ALA A 138 -3.05 -10.33 -8.04
N GLY A 139 -3.52 -9.68 -6.96
CA GLY A 139 -3.52 -10.27 -5.62
C GLY A 139 -4.49 -11.43 -5.48
N LEU A 140 -5.66 -11.40 -6.15
CA LEU A 140 -6.55 -12.56 -6.18
C LEU A 140 -5.91 -13.73 -6.95
N ALA A 141 -5.30 -13.47 -8.11
CA ALA A 141 -4.57 -14.51 -8.85
C ALA A 141 -3.43 -15.09 -8.01
N GLN A 142 -2.71 -14.23 -7.27
CA GLN A 142 -1.64 -14.64 -6.35
C GLN A 142 -2.18 -15.54 -5.22
N LYS A 143 -3.30 -15.17 -4.61
CA LYS A 143 -3.95 -15.97 -3.56
C LYS A 143 -4.39 -17.34 -4.08
N LEU A 144 -4.99 -17.38 -5.29
CA LEU A 144 -5.39 -18.64 -5.93
C LEU A 144 -4.20 -19.57 -6.11
N VAL A 145 -3.11 -19.06 -6.68
CA VAL A 145 -1.92 -19.90 -6.97
C VAL A 145 -1.16 -20.26 -5.69
N ASN A 146 -0.80 -19.25 -4.88
CA ASN A 146 0.15 -19.44 -3.79
C ASN A 146 -0.47 -20.03 -2.51
N ILE A 147 -1.77 -19.80 -2.28
CA ILE A 147 -2.47 -20.31 -1.08
C ILE A 147 -3.33 -21.53 -1.41
N HIS A 148 -4.03 -21.50 -2.56
CA HIS A 148 -5.00 -22.54 -2.88
C HIS A 148 -4.49 -23.57 -3.91
N GLY A 149 -3.33 -23.36 -4.54
CA GLY A 149 -2.78 -24.27 -5.57
C GLY A 149 -3.64 -24.33 -6.84
N LEU A 150 -4.37 -23.24 -7.14
CA LEU A 150 -5.32 -23.17 -8.26
C LEU A 150 -4.80 -22.23 -9.34
N LEU A 151 -4.70 -22.71 -10.57
CA LEU A 151 -4.39 -21.86 -11.72
C LEU A 151 -5.64 -21.12 -12.21
N PRO A 152 -5.54 -19.79 -12.47
CA PRO A 152 -6.68 -19.00 -12.95
C PRO A 152 -7.07 -19.33 -14.40
N GLY A 153 -6.21 -20.00 -15.16
CA GLY A 153 -6.43 -20.43 -16.54
C GLY A 153 -5.20 -21.07 -17.17
N LYS A 154 -5.07 -20.93 -18.50
CA LYS A 154 -3.96 -21.52 -19.27
C LYS A 154 -3.10 -20.47 -19.98
N ARG A 155 -3.73 -19.39 -20.45
CA ARG A 155 -3.07 -18.37 -21.26
C ARG A 155 -3.46 -16.98 -20.76
N ALA A 156 -2.49 -16.20 -20.28
CA ALA A 156 -2.73 -14.94 -19.56
C ALA A 156 -2.05 -13.74 -20.21
N LEU A 157 -2.72 -12.57 -20.14
CA LEU A 157 -2.12 -11.25 -20.27
C LEU A 157 -2.20 -10.55 -18.89
N ILE A 158 -1.14 -9.87 -18.52
CA ILE A 158 -1.13 -8.99 -17.33
C ILE A 158 -1.33 -7.54 -17.80
N MET A 159 -2.29 -6.84 -17.20
CA MET A 159 -2.52 -5.42 -17.43
C MET A 159 -1.97 -4.61 -16.26
N GLY A 160 -0.94 -3.81 -16.52
CA GLY A 160 -0.18 -3.03 -15.56
C GLY A 160 1.13 -3.70 -15.14
N SER A 161 2.21 -2.95 -15.20
CA SER A 161 3.59 -3.39 -14.92
C SER A 161 4.07 -3.00 -13.52
N GLY A 162 3.19 -2.79 -12.56
CA GLY A 162 3.54 -2.66 -11.15
C GLY A 162 4.17 -3.95 -10.61
N ASP A 163 4.90 -3.89 -9.47
CA ASP A 163 5.66 -5.04 -8.97
C ASP A 163 4.85 -6.32 -8.85
N ILE A 164 3.62 -6.25 -8.33
CA ILE A 164 2.77 -7.43 -8.23
C ILE A 164 2.42 -8.02 -9.61
N GLY A 165 2.24 -7.18 -10.63
CA GLY A 165 2.00 -7.63 -12.01
C GLY A 165 3.21 -8.34 -12.60
N LEU A 166 4.41 -7.79 -12.39
CA LEU A 166 5.67 -8.40 -12.84
C LEU A 166 5.92 -9.74 -12.13
N ILE A 167 5.78 -9.77 -10.81
CA ILE A 167 5.92 -10.99 -9.99
C ILE A 167 4.91 -12.05 -10.42
N MET A 168 3.66 -11.66 -10.71
CA MET A 168 2.64 -12.60 -11.16
C MET A 168 2.89 -13.10 -12.57
N ALA A 169 3.45 -12.29 -13.49
CA ALA A 169 3.86 -12.76 -14.81
C ALA A 169 4.85 -13.92 -14.70
N ARG A 170 5.92 -13.72 -13.91
CA ARG A 170 6.89 -14.79 -13.61
C ARG A 170 6.24 -15.99 -12.92
N ARG A 171 5.41 -15.75 -11.89
CA ARG A 171 4.79 -16.81 -11.10
C ARG A 171 3.89 -17.70 -11.95
N LEU A 172 3.00 -17.13 -12.74
CA LEU A 172 2.10 -17.86 -13.63
C LEU A 172 2.88 -18.67 -14.69
N HIS A 173 3.97 -18.07 -15.23
CA HIS A 173 4.85 -18.76 -16.16
C HIS A 173 5.51 -19.99 -15.53
N LEU A 174 6.04 -19.86 -14.31
CA LEU A 174 6.67 -20.97 -13.57
C LEU A 174 5.67 -22.07 -13.21
N GLU A 175 4.38 -21.76 -13.07
CA GLU A 175 3.32 -22.73 -12.86
C GLU A 175 2.78 -23.34 -14.17
N GLY A 176 3.42 -23.05 -15.31
CA GLY A 176 3.10 -23.66 -16.59
C GLY A 176 2.02 -22.95 -17.41
N MET A 177 1.60 -21.74 -17.02
CA MET A 177 0.74 -20.90 -17.86
C MET A 177 1.56 -20.19 -18.95
N GLU A 178 0.99 -20.07 -20.15
CA GLU A 178 1.53 -19.19 -21.18
C GLU A 178 1.20 -17.73 -20.82
N VAL A 179 2.22 -16.93 -20.51
CA VAL A 179 2.08 -15.49 -20.30
C VAL A 179 2.41 -14.77 -21.61
N VAL A 180 1.40 -14.24 -22.30
CA VAL A 180 1.59 -13.61 -23.62
C VAL A 180 2.25 -12.23 -23.52
N GLY A 181 2.28 -11.66 -22.34
CA GLY A 181 2.98 -10.40 -22.07
C GLY A 181 2.38 -9.60 -20.94
N VAL A 182 3.00 -8.46 -20.68
CA VAL A 182 2.56 -7.43 -19.73
C VAL A 182 2.28 -6.14 -20.51
N ALA A 183 1.10 -5.56 -20.38
CA ALA A 183 0.71 -4.30 -21.01
C ALA A 183 0.81 -3.16 -19.99
N GLU A 184 1.51 -2.09 -20.34
CA GLU A 184 1.69 -0.89 -19.53
C GLU A 184 1.30 0.36 -20.33
N ILE A 185 0.41 1.17 -19.76
CA ILE A 185 -0.08 2.39 -20.39
C ILE A 185 0.99 3.49 -20.45
N LYS A 186 1.95 3.48 -19.51
CA LYS A 186 3.04 4.45 -19.46
C LYS A 186 4.18 4.11 -20.44
N PRO A 187 5.03 5.08 -20.80
CA PRO A 187 6.22 4.83 -21.61
C PRO A 187 7.39 4.20 -20.83
N PHE A 188 7.17 3.81 -19.58
CA PHE A 188 8.14 3.18 -18.69
C PHE A 188 7.44 2.21 -17.74
N PRO A 189 8.13 1.16 -17.25
CA PRO A 189 7.55 0.19 -16.32
C PRO A 189 7.16 0.84 -14.99
N GLY A 190 6.05 0.37 -14.41
CA GLY A 190 5.49 0.86 -13.16
C GLY A 190 6.10 0.23 -11.91
N GLY A 191 6.86 -0.88 -12.03
CA GLY A 191 7.54 -1.58 -10.94
C GLY A 191 9.05 -1.34 -10.94
N LEU A 192 9.73 -1.95 -9.96
CA LEU A 192 11.18 -1.86 -9.78
C LEU A 192 11.92 -2.50 -10.96
N LEU A 193 13.02 -1.91 -11.42
CA LEU A 193 13.78 -2.44 -12.56
C LEU A 193 14.28 -3.85 -12.35
N ARG A 194 14.70 -4.20 -11.12
CA ARG A 194 15.09 -5.57 -10.81
C ARG A 194 13.98 -6.58 -11.11
N ASN A 195 12.72 -6.19 -10.87
CA ASN A 195 11.57 -7.05 -11.14
C ASN A 195 11.28 -7.12 -12.65
N VAL A 196 11.56 -6.06 -13.43
CA VAL A 196 11.48 -6.13 -14.90
C VAL A 196 12.46 -7.18 -15.41
N VAL A 197 13.72 -7.13 -15.00
CA VAL A 197 14.75 -8.11 -15.40
C VAL A 197 14.35 -9.52 -14.93
N GLN A 198 14.22 -9.72 -13.62
CA GLN A 198 14.02 -11.03 -13.01
C GLN A 198 12.67 -11.68 -13.30
N CYS A 199 11.65 -10.92 -13.68
CA CYS A 199 10.31 -11.45 -13.91
C CYS A 199 9.90 -11.48 -15.37
N LEU A 200 10.50 -10.67 -16.23
CA LEU A 200 10.15 -10.64 -17.65
C LEU A 200 11.33 -11.02 -18.56
N GLU A 201 12.47 -10.30 -18.48
CA GLU A 201 13.59 -10.50 -19.39
C GLU A 201 14.19 -11.91 -19.26
N ASP A 202 14.42 -12.39 -18.02
CA ASP A 202 14.93 -13.74 -17.73
C ASP A 202 14.03 -14.88 -18.26
N PHE A 203 12.74 -14.57 -18.49
CA PHE A 203 11.75 -15.54 -18.98
C PHE A 203 11.26 -15.25 -20.39
N GLY A 204 11.79 -14.23 -21.06
CA GLY A 204 11.38 -13.85 -22.40
C GLY A 204 9.92 -13.37 -22.50
N ILE A 205 9.34 -12.86 -21.42
CA ILE A 205 7.97 -12.37 -21.38
C ILE A 205 7.93 -10.94 -21.93
N PRO A 206 7.15 -10.64 -23.01
CA PRO A 206 7.10 -9.33 -23.62
C PRO A 206 6.52 -8.25 -22.69
N LEU A 207 7.11 -7.05 -22.70
CA LEU A 207 6.56 -5.84 -22.07
C LEU A 207 6.10 -4.86 -23.16
N PHE A 208 4.78 -4.64 -23.24
CA PHE A 208 4.16 -3.70 -24.18
C PHE A 208 3.97 -2.35 -23.50
N LEU A 209 4.95 -1.45 -23.63
CA LEU A 209 4.83 -0.07 -23.13
C LEU A 209 3.94 0.76 -24.04
N ARG A 210 3.27 1.79 -23.50
CA ARG A 210 2.27 2.62 -24.21
C ARG A 210 1.14 1.78 -24.80
N HIS A 211 0.70 0.73 -24.12
CA HIS A 211 -0.40 -0.12 -24.55
C HIS A 211 -1.45 -0.29 -23.45
N THR A 212 -2.70 -0.44 -23.87
CA THR A 212 -3.81 -0.77 -22.97
C THR A 212 -4.72 -1.82 -23.56
N VAL A 213 -5.45 -2.52 -22.71
CA VAL A 213 -6.56 -3.39 -23.15
C VAL A 213 -7.74 -2.52 -23.53
N ALA A 214 -8.04 -2.44 -24.82
CA ALA A 214 -9.11 -1.60 -25.37
C ALA A 214 -10.45 -2.33 -25.48
N LYS A 215 -10.45 -3.68 -25.56
CA LYS A 215 -11.69 -4.45 -25.65
C LYS A 215 -11.57 -5.85 -25.07
N ILE A 216 -12.63 -6.31 -24.42
CA ILE A 216 -12.78 -7.66 -23.85
C ILE A 216 -13.67 -8.50 -24.77
N HIS A 217 -13.27 -9.75 -25.04
CA HIS A 217 -13.99 -10.71 -25.85
C HIS A 217 -14.30 -11.98 -25.04
N GLY A 218 -15.45 -12.59 -25.32
CA GLY A 218 -15.91 -13.81 -24.67
C GLY A 218 -17.32 -13.69 -24.14
N HIS A 219 -17.92 -14.78 -23.72
CA HIS A 219 -19.28 -14.82 -23.15
C HIS A 219 -19.26 -15.35 -21.71
N LYS A 220 -19.19 -16.69 -21.56
CA LYS A 220 -19.11 -17.33 -20.23
C LYS A 220 -17.72 -17.14 -19.63
N ARG A 221 -16.70 -17.31 -20.46
CA ARG A 221 -15.30 -17.10 -20.10
C ARG A 221 -14.62 -16.20 -21.13
N LEU A 222 -13.57 -15.50 -20.71
CA LEU A 222 -12.69 -14.72 -21.55
C LEU A 222 -12.15 -15.59 -22.69
N SER A 223 -12.24 -15.10 -23.94
CA SER A 223 -11.70 -15.76 -25.13
C SER A 223 -10.57 -14.95 -25.77
N GLY A 224 -10.39 -13.71 -25.35
CA GLY A 224 -9.32 -12.84 -25.81
C GLY A 224 -9.52 -11.40 -25.42
N VAL A 225 -8.51 -10.60 -25.72
CA VAL A 225 -8.52 -9.13 -25.57
C VAL A 225 -8.00 -8.47 -26.84
N THR A 226 -8.43 -7.25 -27.11
CA THR A 226 -7.78 -6.35 -28.06
C THR A 226 -6.88 -5.41 -27.29
N LEU A 227 -5.58 -5.42 -27.60
CA LEU A 227 -4.57 -4.48 -27.11
C LEU A 227 -4.39 -3.38 -28.12
N MET A 228 -4.25 -2.13 -27.68
CA MET A 228 -3.98 -0.96 -28.54
C MET A 228 -2.86 -0.11 -27.96
N GLU A 229 -2.13 0.57 -28.85
CA GLU A 229 -1.22 1.63 -28.45
C GLU A 229 -2.00 2.81 -27.85
N VAL A 230 -1.35 3.61 -27.00
CA VAL A 230 -1.94 4.83 -26.44
C VAL A 230 -1.08 6.05 -26.70
N ASP A 231 -1.75 7.18 -26.86
CA ASP A 231 -1.12 8.50 -26.96
C ASP A 231 -0.57 8.99 -25.61
N GLU A 232 -0.06 10.23 -25.58
CA GLU A 232 0.48 10.85 -24.37
C GLU A 232 -0.60 11.11 -23.28
N GLN A 233 -1.87 11.19 -23.68
CA GLN A 233 -3.03 11.34 -22.78
C GLN A 233 -3.59 9.98 -22.31
N GLY A 234 -3.00 8.86 -22.78
CA GLY A 234 -3.43 7.50 -22.45
C GLY A 234 -4.66 7.04 -23.23
N GLN A 235 -5.03 7.72 -24.34
CA GLN A 235 -6.14 7.33 -25.17
C GLN A 235 -5.70 6.32 -26.24
N PRO A 236 -6.50 5.27 -26.50
CA PRO A 236 -6.19 4.30 -27.55
C PRO A 236 -6.06 4.96 -28.94
N ILE A 237 -5.00 4.61 -29.66
CA ILE A 237 -4.72 5.10 -31.02
C ILE A 237 -5.42 4.16 -32.01
N PRO A 238 -6.33 4.66 -32.89
CA PRO A 238 -6.96 3.84 -33.94
C PRO A 238 -5.93 3.14 -34.84
N ASP A 239 -6.33 2.03 -35.44
CA ASP A 239 -5.55 1.21 -36.38
C ASP A 239 -4.26 0.59 -35.78
N THR A 240 -4.18 0.50 -34.43
CA THR A 240 -3.10 -0.19 -33.70
C THR A 240 -3.55 -1.46 -33.01
N GLU A 241 -4.78 -1.93 -33.32
CA GLU A 241 -5.43 -3.08 -32.68
C GLU A 241 -4.63 -4.38 -32.91
N LYS A 242 -4.34 -5.06 -31.80
CA LYS A 242 -3.77 -6.41 -31.81
C LYS A 242 -4.64 -7.33 -30.97
N PHE A 243 -5.20 -8.38 -31.57
CA PHE A 243 -5.98 -9.37 -30.88
C PHE A 243 -5.09 -10.44 -30.27
N PHE A 244 -5.30 -10.75 -28.98
CA PHE A 244 -4.67 -11.84 -28.28
C PHE A 244 -5.74 -12.83 -27.80
N ALA A 245 -5.72 -14.07 -28.34
CA ALA A 245 -6.53 -15.15 -27.81
C ALA A 245 -5.97 -15.58 -26.46
N LEU A 246 -6.78 -15.51 -25.39
CA LEU A 246 -6.40 -15.89 -24.03
C LEU A 246 -7.65 -16.13 -23.17
N ASP A 247 -7.51 -16.88 -22.09
CA ASP A 247 -8.61 -17.21 -21.17
C ASP A 247 -8.48 -16.52 -19.81
N THR A 248 -7.41 -15.73 -19.62
CA THR A 248 -7.11 -15.08 -18.33
C THR A 248 -6.54 -13.68 -18.56
N LEU A 249 -7.17 -12.68 -17.92
CA LEU A 249 -6.65 -11.31 -17.81
C LEU A 249 -6.38 -11.01 -16.34
N VAL A 250 -5.11 -10.65 -16.02
CA VAL A 250 -4.71 -10.29 -14.66
C VAL A 250 -4.54 -8.78 -14.57
N LEU A 251 -5.23 -8.14 -13.64
CA LEU A 251 -5.22 -6.69 -13.44
C LEU A 251 -4.25 -6.29 -12.34
N SER A 252 -3.20 -5.56 -12.68
CA SER A 252 -2.23 -4.92 -11.77
C SER A 252 -2.24 -3.40 -11.96
N VAL A 253 -3.43 -2.80 -11.87
CA VAL A 253 -3.70 -1.40 -12.26
C VAL A 253 -3.79 -0.44 -11.07
N GLY A 254 -3.09 -0.78 -10.01
CA GLY A 254 -2.95 0.03 -8.82
C GLY A 254 -3.80 -0.41 -7.63
N LEU A 255 -3.43 0.12 -6.48
CA LEU A 255 -4.03 -0.12 -5.18
C LEU A 255 -4.77 1.13 -4.69
N ILE A 256 -5.79 0.92 -3.88
CA ILE A 256 -6.59 1.98 -3.23
C ILE A 256 -6.50 1.74 -1.72
N PRO A 257 -6.02 2.71 -0.91
CA PRO A 257 -6.05 2.61 0.54
C PRO A 257 -7.43 2.21 1.07
N GLU A 258 -7.47 1.26 2.00
CA GLU A 258 -8.74 0.77 2.55
C GLU A 258 -9.14 1.60 3.77
N VAL A 259 -10.03 2.56 3.55
CA VAL A 259 -10.48 3.51 4.58
C VAL A 259 -12.00 3.61 4.70
N ARG A 260 -12.76 2.78 4.00
CA ARG A 260 -14.22 2.87 3.88
C ARG A 260 -14.97 3.11 5.20
N PRO A 261 -14.71 2.37 6.31
CA PRO A 261 -15.39 2.63 7.57
C PRO A 261 -15.06 3.98 8.22
N LEU A 262 -14.02 4.66 7.73
CA LEU A 262 -13.56 5.97 8.22
C LEU A 262 -13.89 7.12 7.27
N GLU A 263 -14.43 6.86 6.08
CA GLU A 263 -14.80 7.90 5.10
C GLU A 263 -15.62 9.06 5.69
N PRO A 264 -16.59 8.83 6.61
CA PRO A 264 -17.33 9.93 7.22
C PRO A 264 -16.47 10.93 8.03
N PHE A 265 -15.29 10.51 8.50
CA PHE A 265 -14.34 11.39 9.21
C PHE A 265 -13.40 12.13 8.27
N PHE A 266 -13.23 11.66 7.03
CA PHE A 266 -12.24 12.14 6.07
C PHE A 266 -12.84 12.37 4.68
N PRO A 267 -13.81 13.30 4.52
CA PRO A 267 -14.49 13.50 3.24
C PRO A 267 -13.55 14.03 2.13
N GLN A 268 -12.42 14.63 2.49
CA GLN A 268 -11.40 15.14 1.56
C GLN A 268 -10.17 14.21 1.45
N GLY A 269 -10.26 12.99 1.99
CA GLY A 269 -9.16 12.05 2.09
C GLY A 269 -8.39 12.13 3.41
N VAL A 270 -7.58 11.11 3.64
CA VAL A 270 -6.80 11.00 4.88
C VAL A 270 -5.56 11.88 4.80
N MET A 271 -5.38 12.75 5.78
CA MET A 271 -4.17 13.54 6.00
C MET A 271 -3.62 13.22 7.39
N VAL A 272 -2.30 13.08 7.49
CA VAL A 272 -1.60 12.81 8.74
C VAL A 272 -0.40 13.73 8.93
N ASN A 273 -0.05 13.96 10.20
CA ASN A 273 1.21 14.59 10.58
C ASN A 273 2.35 13.55 10.70
N ASN A 274 3.54 13.99 11.07
CA ASN A 274 4.73 13.12 11.24
C ASN A 274 4.66 12.16 12.45
N LEU A 275 3.61 12.20 13.25
CA LEU A 275 3.29 11.15 14.24
C LEU A 275 2.31 10.12 13.68
N PHE A 276 1.98 10.17 12.39
CA PHE A 276 0.93 9.40 11.71
C PHE A 276 -0.47 9.62 12.30
N GLN A 277 -0.66 10.71 13.05
CA GLN A 277 -1.93 11.14 13.61
C GLN A 277 -2.73 11.93 12.57
N SER A 278 -4.00 11.61 12.45
CA SER A 278 -4.90 12.29 11.52
C SER A 278 -5.46 13.61 12.07
N ALA A 279 -6.30 14.27 11.26
CA ALA A 279 -7.07 15.43 11.71
C ALA A 279 -7.98 15.12 12.91
N VAL A 280 -8.41 13.86 13.04
CA VAL A 280 -9.15 13.34 14.22
C VAL A 280 -8.13 12.81 15.23
N PRO A 281 -7.94 13.47 16.39
CA PRO A 281 -6.77 13.27 17.24
C PRO A 281 -6.56 11.85 17.79
N TRP A 282 -7.61 11.04 17.86
CA TRP A 282 -7.55 9.66 18.34
C TRP A 282 -7.40 8.62 17.22
N ILE A 283 -7.29 9.03 15.93
CA ILE A 283 -7.08 8.14 14.79
C ILE A 283 -5.66 8.31 14.25
N PHE A 284 -4.94 7.20 14.19
CA PHE A 284 -3.61 7.06 13.59
C PHE A 284 -3.69 6.13 12.40
N PHE A 285 -2.88 6.36 11.37
CA PHE A 285 -2.82 5.52 10.18
C PHE A 285 -1.45 4.87 10.04
N ALA A 286 -1.44 3.63 9.53
CA ALA A 286 -0.20 2.92 9.27
C ALA A 286 -0.25 2.08 8.00
N GLY A 287 0.91 1.98 7.34
CA GLY A 287 1.10 1.16 6.15
C GLY A 287 0.24 1.58 4.96
N ASN A 288 -0.16 0.62 4.14
CA ASN A 288 -0.86 0.88 2.87
C ASN A 288 -2.29 1.44 3.02
N ALA A 289 -2.81 1.51 4.23
CA ALA A 289 -4.04 2.26 4.51
C ALA A 289 -3.85 3.79 4.42
N LEU A 290 -2.61 4.26 4.49
CA LEU A 290 -2.25 5.67 4.34
C LEU A 290 -1.83 5.98 2.90
N THR A 291 -0.82 5.27 2.41
CA THR A 291 -0.32 5.31 1.03
C THR A 291 0.38 3.99 0.71
N VAL A 292 0.55 3.69 -0.58
CA VAL A 292 1.21 2.44 -1.00
C VAL A 292 2.71 2.59 -0.86
N PHE A 293 3.32 1.86 0.07
CA PHE A 293 4.76 1.76 0.26
C PHE A 293 5.34 0.55 -0.47
N ASP A 294 6.58 0.63 -0.93
CA ASP A 294 7.25 -0.43 -1.69
C ASP A 294 7.86 -1.51 -0.79
N LEU A 295 8.33 -1.12 0.39
CA LEU A 295 9.07 -1.98 1.30
C LEU A 295 8.25 -2.29 2.55
N VAL A 296 8.08 -3.57 2.85
CA VAL A 296 7.40 -4.03 4.06
C VAL A 296 8.13 -3.62 5.33
N ASP A 297 9.44 -3.50 5.27
CA ASP A 297 10.29 -3.01 6.38
C ASP A 297 9.86 -1.61 6.81
N THR A 298 9.63 -0.71 5.84
CA THR A 298 9.09 0.65 6.07
C THR A 298 7.65 0.58 6.60
N VAL A 299 6.81 -0.27 6.05
CA VAL A 299 5.43 -0.50 6.51
C VAL A 299 5.39 -0.91 7.98
N ALA A 300 6.25 -1.85 8.39
CA ALA A 300 6.34 -2.31 9.76
C ALA A 300 6.87 -1.20 10.70
N ARG A 301 7.86 -0.42 10.27
CA ARG A 301 8.41 0.71 11.04
C ARG A 301 7.35 1.78 11.27
N ILE A 302 6.63 2.19 10.24
CA ILE A 302 5.50 3.13 10.35
C ILE A 302 4.43 2.59 11.30
N GLY A 303 4.16 1.28 11.23
CA GLY A 303 3.27 0.62 12.18
C GLY A 303 3.72 0.80 13.63
N GLU A 304 5.00 0.54 13.92
CA GLU A 304 5.54 0.74 15.26
C GLU A 304 5.45 2.18 15.73
N GLU A 305 5.75 3.14 14.87
CA GLU A 305 5.66 4.57 15.19
C GLU A 305 4.22 4.99 15.47
N ALA A 306 3.27 4.61 14.62
CA ALA A 306 1.85 4.88 14.83
C ALA A 306 1.32 4.23 16.12
N GLY A 307 1.74 2.98 16.42
CA GLY A 307 1.39 2.27 17.64
C GLY A 307 1.90 2.94 18.91
N ARG A 308 3.18 3.39 18.92
CA ARG A 308 3.75 4.16 20.04
C ARG A 308 3.01 5.48 20.25
N ASN A 309 2.74 6.21 19.18
CA ASN A 309 2.06 7.51 19.24
C ASN A 309 0.61 7.36 19.69
N ALA A 310 -0.10 6.31 19.24
CA ALA A 310 -1.44 5.98 19.71
C ALA A 310 -1.47 5.62 21.20
N ALA A 311 -0.46 4.88 21.68
CA ALA A 311 -0.32 4.55 23.11
C ALA A 311 -0.09 5.79 23.95
N ARG A 312 0.83 6.69 23.52
CA ARG A 312 1.08 7.98 24.17
C ARG A 312 -0.22 8.82 24.23
N TYR A 313 -0.94 8.91 23.11
CA TYR A 313 -2.23 9.61 23.08
C TYR A 313 -3.25 9.00 24.06
N ALA A 314 -3.36 7.68 24.12
CA ALA A 314 -4.28 7.01 25.00
C ALA A 314 -3.97 7.24 26.49
N GLN A 315 -2.71 7.42 26.85
CA GLN A 315 -2.25 7.71 28.23
C GLN A 315 -2.44 9.19 28.59
N GLU A 316 -1.97 10.10 27.76
CA GLU A 316 -1.82 11.52 28.08
C GLU A 316 -2.97 12.38 27.55
N LYS A 317 -3.68 11.96 26.49
CA LYS A 317 -4.66 12.74 25.75
C LYS A 317 -4.19 14.18 25.44
N PRO A 318 -3.00 14.33 24.84
CA PRO A 318 -2.47 15.64 24.57
C PRO A 318 -3.39 16.40 23.59
N PRO A 319 -3.46 17.72 23.67
CA PRO A 319 -4.15 18.52 22.65
C PRO A 319 -3.50 18.26 21.29
N LYS A 320 -4.29 18.44 20.20
CA LYS A 320 -3.73 18.31 18.84
C LYS A 320 -2.56 19.31 18.68
N PRO A 321 -1.36 18.84 18.32
CA PRO A 321 -0.22 19.72 18.16
C PRO A 321 -0.42 20.63 16.95
N LYS A 322 0.12 21.84 17.02
CA LYS A 322 0.17 22.75 15.87
C LYS A 322 1.17 22.18 14.86
N ALA A 323 0.73 21.94 13.64
CA ALA A 323 1.55 21.41 12.57
C ALA A 323 1.62 22.39 11.39
N VAL A 324 2.70 22.31 10.63
CA VAL A 324 2.91 23.07 9.39
C VAL A 324 2.48 22.20 8.21
N PRO A 325 1.52 22.63 7.38
CA PRO A 325 1.13 21.89 6.20
C PRO A 325 2.29 21.75 5.20
N LEU A 326 2.41 20.56 4.60
CA LEU A 326 3.31 20.31 3.48
C LEU A 326 2.55 20.36 2.16
N ARG A 327 3.11 21.04 1.17
CA ARG A 327 2.58 21.13 -0.19
C ARG A 327 3.49 20.36 -1.16
N LYS A 328 2.86 19.63 -2.07
CA LYS A 328 3.55 19.05 -3.22
C LYS A 328 3.91 20.15 -4.21
N GLY A 329 5.19 20.36 -4.41
CA GLY A 329 5.74 21.26 -5.43
C GLY A 329 6.07 20.51 -6.71
N GLN A 330 7.02 21.06 -7.47
CA GLN A 330 7.43 20.54 -8.75
C GLN A 330 7.91 19.08 -8.64
N ASN A 331 7.47 18.24 -9.59
CA ASN A 331 7.86 16.81 -9.71
C ASN A 331 7.59 15.95 -8.45
N VAL A 332 6.61 16.29 -7.62
CA VAL A 332 6.16 15.49 -6.50
C VAL A 332 4.74 14.99 -6.76
N SER A 333 4.57 13.68 -6.96
CA SER A 333 3.26 13.04 -7.18
C SER A 333 2.61 12.54 -5.87
N VAL A 334 3.40 12.01 -4.95
CA VAL A 334 2.98 11.56 -3.61
C VAL A 334 3.84 12.25 -2.57
N LEU A 335 3.24 12.62 -1.43
CA LEU A 335 3.92 13.19 -0.28
C LEU A 335 3.20 12.78 1.00
N VAL A 336 3.91 12.17 1.94
CA VAL A 336 3.46 11.74 3.27
C VAL A 336 4.61 11.93 4.25
N PRO A 337 4.37 12.46 5.46
CA PRO A 337 3.11 13.01 5.97
C PRO A 337 2.69 14.30 5.24
N HIS A 338 1.47 14.75 5.52
CA HIS A 338 0.90 15.96 4.90
C HIS A 338 1.14 17.22 5.74
N GLU A 339 1.50 17.03 7.00
CA GLU A 339 1.81 18.08 7.96
C GLU A 339 3.01 17.67 8.81
N VAL A 340 3.80 18.63 9.28
CA VAL A 340 4.94 18.40 10.18
C VAL A 340 4.76 19.23 11.45
N ILE A 341 4.93 18.57 12.60
CA ILE A 341 4.98 19.21 13.91
C ILE A 341 6.41 19.74 14.10
N PRO A 342 6.59 21.06 14.23
CA PRO A 342 7.90 21.64 14.43
C PRO A 342 8.58 21.13 15.71
N GLY A 343 9.87 20.80 15.61
CA GLY A 343 10.67 20.30 16.72
C GLY A 343 10.58 18.79 16.95
N GLU A 344 9.67 18.08 16.24
CA GLU A 344 9.61 16.62 16.24
C GLU A 344 10.30 16.07 14.99
N PRO A 345 11.07 14.98 15.05
CA PRO A 345 11.70 14.40 13.87
C PRO A 345 10.62 13.95 12.85
N ALA A 346 10.93 14.05 11.57
CA ALA A 346 9.99 13.65 10.53
C ALA A 346 10.66 12.81 9.44
N HIS A 347 9.99 11.75 9.04
CA HIS A 347 10.32 11.00 7.83
C HIS A 347 9.32 11.37 6.73
N LEU A 348 9.81 12.04 5.68
CA LEU A 348 8.99 12.38 4.52
C LEU A 348 9.17 11.30 3.46
N PHE A 349 8.06 10.84 2.93
CA PHE A 349 7.99 9.85 1.84
C PHE A 349 7.41 10.54 0.62
N LEU A 350 8.12 10.48 -0.50
CA LEU A 350 7.66 11.08 -1.75
C LEU A 350 7.89 10.19 -2.97
N ARG A 351 7.09 10.41 -4.02
CA ARG A 351 7.31 9.82 -5.35
C ARG A 351 7.37 10.90 -6.40
N VAL A 352 8.14 10.63 -7.46
CA VAL A 352 8.17 11.46 -8.67
C VAL A 352 7.17 10.95 -9.71
N PRO A 353 6.61 11.82 -10.59
CA PRO A 353 5.66 11.41 -11.62
C PRO A 353 6.33 10.74 -12.84
N ARG A 354 7.63 10.96 -13.04
CA ARG A 354 8.43 10.45 -14.16
C ARG A 354 9.86 10.15 -13.72
N PRO A 355 10.59 9.31 -14.43
CA PRO A 355 12.02 9.07 -14.14
C PRO A 355 12.85 10.35 -14.26
N LEU A 356 13.76 10.56 -13.29
CA LEU A 356 14.73 11.66 -13.26
C LEU A 356 16.12 11.08 -12.98
N SER A 357 17.12 11.43 -13.82
CA SER A 357 18.49 10.91 -13.68
C SER A 357 19.23 11.52 -12.50
N ARG A 358 19.08 12.84 -12.32
CA ARG A 358 19.63 13.61 -11.20
C ARG A 358 18.66 14.72 -10.82
N ALA A 359 18.49 14.95 -9.53
CA ALA A 359 17.65 16.02 -9.02
C ALA A 359 18.05 16.41 -7.60
N THR A 360 17.69 17.62 -7.20
CA THR A 360 17.75 18.08 -5.81
C THR A 360 16.35 18.03 -5.21
N ILE A 361 16.20 17.31 -4.11
CA ILE A 361 14.97 17.31 -3.31
C ILE A 361 15.11 18.45 -2.30
N ARG A 362 14.15 19.37 -2.30
CA ARG A 362 14.12 20.54 -1.42
C ARG A 362 12.85 20.56 -0.59
N VAL A 363 13.00 20.93 0.68
CA VAL A 363 11.87 21.16 1.61
C VAL A 363 11.97 22.61 2.07
N ALA A 364 11.17 23.48 1.48
CA ALA A 364 11.29 24.93 1.61
C ALA A 364 12.76 25.37 1.47
N ASP A 365 13.21 26.34 2.27
CA ASP A 365 14.62 26.75 2.34
C ASP A 365 15.37 26.09 3.52
N VAL A 366 14.80 25.02 4.09
CA VAL A 366 15.30 24.38 5.33
C VAL A 366 16.15 23.16 5.05
N TYR A 367 15.86 22.43 3.98
CA TYR A 367 16.52 21.17 3.67
C TYR A 367 16.69 20.97 2.16
N ALA A 368 17.88 20.52 1.75
CA ALA A 368 18.16 20.13 0.38
C ALA A 368 19.04 18.87 0.33
N LYS A 369 18.73 17.95 -0.58
CA LYS A 369 19.48 16.71 -0.79
C LYS A 369 19.55 16.38 -2.27
N ASN A 370 20.77 16.16 -2.78
CA ASN A 370 20.98 15.65 -4.12
C ASN A 370 20.68 14.16 -4.18
N GLN A 371 19.96 13.75 -5.19
CA GLN A 371 19.57 12.37 -5.43
C GLN A 371 19.79 11.99 -6.89
N VAL A 372 20.20 10.76 -7.12
CA VAL A 372 20.38 10.18 -8.45
C VAL A 372 19.35 9.08 -8.69
N SER A 373 18.94 8.90 -9.95
CA SER A 373 18.06 7.80 -10.35
C SER A 373 16.75 7.74 -9.58
N LEU A 374 15.98 8.83 -9.60
CA LEU A 374 14.62 8.85 -9.06
C LEU A 374 13.65 8.19 -10.03
N ARG A 375 12.81 7.30 -9.55
CA ARG A 375 11.82 6.55 -10.36
C ARG A 375 10.44 6.59 -9.75
N PRO A 376 9.35 6.64 -10.54
CA PRO A 376 7.98 6.62 -10.03
C PRO A 376 7.63 5.39 -9.19
N ALA A 377 8.27 4.25 -9.49
CA ALA A 377 8.09 3.00 -8.76
C ALA A 377 8.67 3.04 -7.33
N GLU A 378 9.66 3.90 -7.08
CA GLU A 378 10.44 3.92 -5.85
C GLU A 378 9.98 5.06 -4.94
N MET A 379 9.65 4.72 -3.68
CA MET A 379 9.38 5.70 -2.64
C MET A 379 10.70 6.25 -2.11
N VAL A 380 10.90 7.55 -2.22
CA VAL A 380 12.07 8.23 -1.65
C VAL A 380 11.75 8.63 -0.23
N GLU A 381 12.66 8.30 0.68
CA GLU A 381 12.56 8.69 2.08
C GLU A 381 13.58 9.79 2.41
N ILE A 382 13.12 10.82 3.12
CA ILE A 382 13.92 11.91 3.65
C ILE A 382 13.69 11.98 5.16
N ALA A 383 14.77 11.91 5.93
CA ALA A 383 14.74 12.15 7.36
C ALA A 383 15.06 13.63 7.64
N LEU A 384 14.12 14.32 8.27
CA LEU A 384 14.31 15.67 8.78
C LEU A 384 14.55 15.59 10.29
N PRO A 385 15.71 16.08 10.79
CA PRO A 385 15.97 16.14 12.22
C PRO A 385 15.10 17.21 12.89
N PRO A 386 14.98 17.18 14.26
CA PRO A 386 14.15 18.14 15.00
C PRO A 386 14.48 19.61 14.72
N GLU A 387 15.75 19.93 14.50
CA GLU A 387 16.20 21.30 14.21
C GLU A 387 15.65 21.77 12.86
N ALA A 388 15.68 20.92 11.84
CA ALA A 388 15.15 21.24 10.52
C ALA A 388 13.61 21.39 10.56
N THR A 389 12.90 20.54 11.29
CA THR A 389 11.45 20.69 11.44
C THR A 389 11.06 21.90 12.25
N ALA A 390 11.86 22.31 13.25
CA ALA A 390 11.64 23.54 14.02
C ALA A 390 11.70 24.79 13.12
N GLU A 391 12.63 24.82 12.16
CA GLU A 391 12.74 25.91 11.18
C GLU A 391 11.49 26.03 10.28
N LEU A 392 10.76 24.94 10.05
CA LEU A 392 9.51 24.95 9.28
C LEU A 392 8.42 25.80 9.93
N ALA A 393 8.48 26.01 11.26
CA ALA A 393 7.53 26.89 11.96
C ALA A 393 7.50 28.33 11.46
N LYS A 394 8.54 28.78 10.74
CA LYS A 394 8.62 30.12 10.13
C LYS A 394 7.72 30.26 8.89
N PHE A 395 7.24 29.13 8.34
CA PHE A 395 6.44 29.10 7.13
C PHE A 395 4.97 28.82 7.47
N PRO A 396 4.01 29.53 6.85
CA PRO A 396 2.60 29.18 6.98
C PRO A 396 2.28 27.82 6.32
N GLN A 397 3.10 27.45 5.33
CA GLN A 397 3.07 26.19 4.60
C GLN A 397 4.46 25.94 4.00
N ALA A 398 4.96 24.71 4.02
CA ALA A 398 6.24 24.35 3.44
C ALA A 398 6.04 23.56 2.14
N GLU A 399 6.77 23.94 1.09
CA GLU A 399 6.73 23.25 -0.19
C GLU A 399 7.84 22.19 -0.25
N VAL A 400 7.49 21.00 -0.76
CA VAL A 400 8.43 19.91 -1.03
C VAL A 400 8.50 19.72 -2.54
N GLU A 401 9.66 19.88 -3.12
CA GLU A 401 9.87 19.84 -4.56
C GLU A 401 11.09 19.01 -4.96
N VAL A 402 11.07 18.53 -6.21
CA VAL A 402 12.16 17.80 -6.83
C VAL A 402 12.56 18.54 -8.08
N ILE A 403 13.73 19.19 -8.02
CA ILE A 403 14.27 20.07 -9.07
C ILE A 403 15.28 19.24 -9.87
N PRO A 404 15.03 18.95 -11.17
CA PRO A 404 16.02 18.30 -12.03
C PRO A 404 17.31 19.11 -12.11
N ALA A 405 18.47 18.40 -12.15
CA ALA A 405 19.78 19.03 -12.28
C ALA A 405 20.05 19.47 -13.74
#